data_03886b4d9bc2a85a745e7a4cee306904
#
_entry.id   03886b4d9bc2a85a745e7a4cee306904
#
_cell.length_a   1.000
_cell.length_b   1.000
_cell.length_c   1.000
_cell.angle_alpha   90.00
_cell.angle_beta   90.00
_cell.angle_gamma   90.00
#
_symmetry.space_group_name_H-M   'P 1'
#
loop_
_entity.id
_entity.type
_entity.pdbx_description
1 polymer ?
#
loop_
_entity_poly.entity_id
_entity_poly.type
_entity_poly.pdbx_seq_one_letter_code
_entity_poly.pdbx_strand_id
1 'polypeptide(L)'
;MPEIFYVYILHCADGTYYTGYSGNLSRRLKQHQSGSIPRAYTKPRRPVKLIWASEFESKEEARGYEKKLKRWSTPRKEKLIAEWKTNTDQIKEDQGIPD
;
A
#
# COMPACT_ATOMS: atom_id res chain seq x y z
N MET A 1 -19.60 -4.94 13.26
CA MET A 1 -18.40 -5.47 12.62
C MET A 1 -17.22 -4.57 12.94
N PRO A 2 -16.06 -5.10 13.30
CA PRO A 2 -14.90 -4.27 13.51
C PRO A 2 -14.48 -3.62 12.19
N GLU A 3 -14.18 -2.34 12.25
CA GLU A 3 -13.63 -1.65 11.08
C GLU A 3 -12.16 -2.04 10.93
N ILE A 4 -11.73 -2.28 9.70
CA ILE A 4 -10.34 -2.55 9.39
C ILE A 4 -9.80 -1.38 8.58
N PHE A 5 -8.63 -0.91 8.96
CA PHE A 5 -7.92 0.14 8.23
C PHE A 5 -6.64 -0.43 7.65
N TYR A 6 -6.23 0.12 6.53
CA TYR A 6 -5.06 -0.35 5.81
C TYR A 6 -4.04 0.76 5.68
N VAL A 7 -2.78 0.41 5.85
CA VAL A 7 -1.66 1.24 5.41
C VAL A 7 -1.09 0.56 4.19
N TYR A 8 -0.78 1.31 3.15
CA TYR A 8 -0.33 0.74 1.90
C TYR A 8 0.77 1.59 1.28
N ILE A 9 1.57 0.95 0.41
CA ILE A 9 2.61 1.62 -0.36
C ILE A 9 2.34 1.35 -1.83
N LEU A 10 2.32 2.41 -2.64
CA LEU A 10 2.20 2.34 -4.10
C LEU A 10 3.54 2.68 -4.73
N HIS A 11 3.89 1.96 -5.79
CA HIS A 11 5.02 2.29 -6.64
C HIS A 11 4.50 3.07 -7.84
N CYS A 12 5.03 4.25 -8.06
CA CYS A 12 4.61 5.15 -9.13
C CYS A 12 5.47 4.98 -10.37
N ALA A 13 4.94 5.42 -11.52
CA ALA A 13 5.63 5.30 -12.80
C ALA A 13 6.97 6.04 -12.83
N ASP A 14 7.11 7.11 -12.05
CA ASP A 14 8.36 7.88 -11.95
C ASP A 14 9.38 7.26 -10.99
N GLY A 15 9.10 6.08 -10.45
CA GLY A 15 10.00 5.38 -9.54
C GLY A 15 9.85 5.75 -8.07
N THR A 16 8.96 6.67 -7.74
CA THR A 16 8.75 7.08 -6.34
C THR A 16 7.73 6.18 -5.65
N TYR A 17 7.71 6.23 -4.31
CA TYR A 17 6.76 5.51 -3.48
C TYR A 17 5.78 6.47 -2.85
N TYR A 18 4.51 6.06 -2.81
CA TYR A 18 3.46 6.78 -2.09
C TYR A 18 2.95 5.92 -0.94
N THR A 19 2.92 6.46 0.27
CA THR A 19 2.40 5.79 1.45
C THR A 19 1.09 6.45 1.87
N GLY A 20 0.05 5.64 2.07
CA GLY A 20 -1.26 6.15 2.48
C GLY A 20 -1.97 5.21 3.43
N TYR A 21 -3.15 5.61 3.89
CA TYR A 21 -4.02 4.75 4.67
C TYR A 21 -5.46 4.91 4.21
N SER A 22 -6.29 3.88 4.41
CA SER A 22 -7.69 3.93 4.02
C SER A 22 -8.50 2.86 4.76
N GLY A 23 -9.79 3.14 4.98
CA GLY A 23 -10.75 2.15 5.46
C GLY A 23 -11.25 1.23 4.37
N ASN A 24 -10.92 1.50 3.10
CA ASN A 24 -11.30 0.66 1.97
C ASN A 24 -10.18 0.67 0.95
N LEU A 25 -9.28 -0.31 1.06
CA LEU A 25 -8.09 -0.38 0.22
C LEU A 25 -8.42 -0.55 -1.25
N SER A 26 -9.33 -1.47 -1.57
CA SER A 26 -9.70 -1.75 -2.96
C SER A 26 -10.24 -0.51 -3.67
N ARG A 27 -11.14 0.21 -3.02
CA ARG A 27 -11.71 1.44 -3.56
C ARG A 27 -10.65 2.52 -3.73
N ARG A 28 -9.80 2.71 -2.72
CA ARG A 28 -8.75 3.75 -2.76
C ARG A 28 -7.73 3.45 -3.85
N LEU A 29 -7.35 2.17 -4.01
CA LEU A 29 -6.43 1.78 -5.08
C LEU A 29 -7.00 2.09 -6.45
N LYS A 30 -8.28 1.79 -6.68
CA LYS A 30 -8.96 2.12 -7.94
C LYS A 30 -8.97 3.63 -8.19
N GLN A 31 -9.19 4.43 -7.14
CA GLN A 31 -9.18 5.89 -7.24
C GLN A 31 -7.79 6.41 -7.63
N HIS A 32 -6.73 5.86 -7.05
CA HIS A 32 -5.36 6.23 -7.42
C HIS A 32 -5.06 5.83 -8.87
N GLN A 33 -5.47 4.63 -9.29
CA GLN A 33 -5.22 4.13 -10.64
C GLN A 33 -5.98 4.93 -11.71
N SER A 34 -7.20 5.34 -11.41
CA SER A 34 -8.03 6.12 -12.34
C SER A 34 -7.69 7.60 -12.36
N GLY A 35 -6.96 8.09 -11.35
CA GLY A 35 -6.66 9.51 -11.22
C GLY A 35 -7.84 10.34 -10.76
N SER A 36 -8.84 9.73 -10.11
CA SER A 36 -10.06 10.42 -9.70
C SER A 36 -9.92 11.22 -8.40
N ILE A 37 -8.79 11.10 -7.69
CA ILE A 37 -8.55 11.90 -6.49
C ILE A 37 -7.92 13.24 -6.90
N PRO A 38 -8.62 14.37 -6.73
CA PRO A 38 -8.06 15.67 -7.10
C PRO A 38 -6.79 15.98 -6.30
N ARG A 39 -5.79 16.53 -6.96
CA ARG A 39 -4.53 16.96 -6.33
C ARG A 39 -3.75 15.84 -5.64
N ALA A 40 -4.07 14.58 -5.93
CA ALA A 40 -3.32 13.46 -5.35
C ALA A 40 -1.90 13.42 -5.91
N TYR A 41 -0.93 13.10 -5.04
CA TYR A 41 0.46 12.92 -5.43
C TYR A 41 0.60 11.93 -6.59
N THR A 42 -0.22 10.88 -6.57
CA THR A 42 -0.15 9.79 -7.55
C THR A 42 -0.74 10.15 -8.92
N LYS A 43 -1.60 11.15 -8.99
CA LYS A 43 -2.32 11.46 -10.25
C LYS A 43 -1.40 11.70 -11.44
N PRO A 44 -0.37 12.57 -11.36
CA PRO A 44 0.55 12.78 -12.48
C PRO A 44 1.61 11.68 -12.60
N ARG A 45 1.63 10.72 -11.67
CA ARG A 45 2.65 9.67 -11.60
C ARG A 45 2.10 8.29 -11.92
N ARG A 46 0.93 8.24 -12.55
CA ARG A 46 0.32 6.98 -12.99
C ARG A 46 1.07 6.40 -14.19
N PRO A 47 1.06 5.09 -14.39
CA PRO A 47 0.36 4.07 -13.61
C PRO A 47 1.01 3.83 -12.26
N VAL A 48 0.17 3.49 -11.27
CA VAL A 48 0.63 3.14 -9.92
C VAL A 48 0.31 1.68 -9.63
N LYS A 49 1.11 1.07 -8.78
CA LYS A 49 1.00 -0.35 -8.46
C LYS A 49 1.08 -0.56 -6.96
N LEU A 50 0.16 -1.34 -6.40
CA LEU A 50 0.22 -1.72 -5.00
C LEU A 50 1.37 -2.69 -4.78
N ILE A 51 2.29 -2.36 -3.87
CA ILE A 51 3.47 -3.19 -3.61
C ILE A 51 3.61 -3.60 -2.14
N TRP A 52 2.79 -3.05 -1.26
CA TRP A 52 2.76 -3.42 0.15
C TRP A 52 1.46 -2.93 0.79
N ALA A 53 0.91 -3.72 1.72
CA ALA A 53 -0.23 -3.33 2.52
C ALA A 53 -0.23 -4.08 3.85
N SER A 54 -0.82 -3.47 4.89
CA SER A 54 -1.02 -4.11 6.18
C SER A 54 -2.32 -3.65 6.79
N GLU A 55 -2.92 -4.49 7.63
CA GLU A 55 -4.20 -4.25 8.28
C GLU A 55 -4.00 -3.73 9.70
N PHE A 56 -4.91 -2.85 10.13
CA PHE A 56 -4.93 -2.28 11.48
C PHE A 56 -6.37 -2.25 11.97
N GLU A 57 -6.55 -2.42 13.28
CA GLU A 57 -7.88 -2.48 13.89
C GLU A 57 -8.47 -1.10 14.19
N SER A 58 -7.64 -0.05 14.16
CA SER A 58 -8.12 1.31 14.39
C SER A 58 -7.49 2.30 13.42
N LYS A 59 -8.21 3.40 13.20
CA LYS A 59 -7.75 4.50 12.38
C LYS A 59 -6.49 5.14 12.97
N GLU A 60 -6.44 5.29 14.29
CA GLU A 60 -5.31 5.89 14.99
C GLU A 60 -4.04 5.08 14.80
N GLU A 61 -4.13 3.76 14.90
CA GLU A 61 -3.00 2.88 14.66
C GLU A 61 -2.51 2.97 13.22
N ALA A 62 -3.44 2.95 12.26
CA ALA A 62 -3.09 3.05 10.84
C ALA A 62 -2.40 4.38 10.53
N ARG A 63 -2.95 5.49 11.01
CA ARG A 63 -2.35 6.82 10.80
C ARG A 63 -0.98 6.94 11.44
N GLY A 64 -0.82 6.40 12.64
CA GLY A 64 0.46 6.40 13.34
C GLY A 64 1.51 5.65 12.55
N TYR A 65 1.17 4.49 12.04
CA TYR A 65 2.09 3.67 11.25
C TYR A 65 2.40 4.33 9.90
N GLU A 66 1.40 4.92 9.24
CA GLU A 66 1.61 5.66 7.99
C GLU A 66 2.64 6.78 8.17
N LYS A 67 2.47 7.59 9.22
CA LYS A 67 3.41 8.67 9.51
C LYS A 67 4.82 8.14 9.75
N LYS A 68 4.93 7.03 10.45
CA LYS A 68 6.21 6.38 10.73
C LYS A 68 6.87 5.90 9.43
N LEU A 69 6.12 5.23 8.57
CA LEU A 69 6.62 4.74 7.28
C LEU A 69 7.11 5.88 6.38
N LYS A 70 6.42 7.00 6.37
CA LYS A 70 6.81 8.15 5.56
C LYS A 70 8.20 8.68 5.91
N ARG A 71 8.64 8.44 7.15
CA ARG A 71 9.96 8.87 7.63
C ARG A 71 11.07 7.86 7.35
N TRP A 72 10.71 6.63 6.95
CA TRP A 72 11.71 5.61 6.67
C TRP A 72 12.47 5.93 5.40
N SER A 73 13.77 5.55 5.38
CA SER A 73 14.58 5.64 4.17
C SER A 73 14.05 4.70 3.08
N THR A 74 14.38 4.99 1.84
CA THR A 74 14.00 4.14 0.72
C THR A 74 14.51 2.71 0.85
N PRO A 75 15.79 2.45 1.23
CA PRO A 75 16.26 1.08 1.43
C PRO A 75 15.46 0.31 2.49
N ARG A 76 15.05 0.97 3.56
CA ARG A 76 14.26 0.35 4.62
C ARG A 76 12.87 -0.03 4.13
N LYS A 77 12.23 0.83 3.33
CA LYS A 77 10.94 0.53 2.71
C LYS A 77 11.06 -0.63 1.73
N GLU A 78 12.11 -0.66 0.93
CA GLU A 78 12.34 -1.74 -0.04
C GLU A 78 12.50 -3.09 0.64
N LYS A 79 13.16 -3.14 1.78
CA LYS A 79 13.29 -4.36 2.57
C LYS A 79 11.93 -4.85 3.06
N LEU A 80 11.10 -3.95 3.58
CA LEU A 80 9.74 -4.26 4.01
C LEU A 80 8.90 -4.81 2.86
N ILE A 81 8.98 -4.18 1.70
CA ILE A 81 8.26 -4.58 0.51
C ILE A 81 8.70 -5.97 0.04
N ALA A 82 9.98 -6.23 0.02
CA ALA A 82 10.52 -7.53 -0.39
C ALA A 82 10.03 -8.65 0.53
N GLU A 83 10.02 -8.42 1.84
CA GLU A 83 9.51 -9.39 2.82
C GLU A 83 8.03 -9.68 2.59
N TRP A 84 7.24 -8.66 2.34
CA TRP A 84 5.81 -8.80 2.09
C TRP A 84 5.53 -9.61 0.81
N LYS A 85 6.25 -9.34 -0.25
CA LYS A 85 6.11 -10.06 -1.52
C LYS A 85 6.44 -11.54 -1.35
N THR A 86 7.53 -11.85 -0.67
CA THR A 86 7.93 -13.24 -0.40
C THR A 86 6.84 -13.98 0.37
N ASN A 87 6.32 -13.39 1.43
CA ASN A 87 5.26 -14.01 2.23
C ASN A 87 3.97 -14.19 1.42
N THR A 88 3.61 -13.22 0.61
CA THR A 88 2.40 -13.27 -0.22
C THR A 88 2.50 -14.37 -1.28
N ASP A 89 3.65 -14.48 -1.94
CA ASP A 89 3.88 -15.51 -2.95
C ASP A 89 3.85 -16.90 -2.32
N GLN A 90 4.45 -17.07 -1.15
CA GLN A 90 4.43 -18.34 -0.42
C GLN A 90 3.02 -18.73 -0.02
N ILE A 91 2.21 -17.81 0.44
CA ILE A 91 0.80 -18.07 0.78
C ILE A 91 0.02 -18.55 -0.43
N LYS A 92 0.24 -17.93 -1.59
CA LYS A 92 -0.41 -18.35 -2.84
C LYS A 92 -0.02 -19.77 -3.22
N GLU A 93 1.25 -20.11 -3.11
CA GLU A 93 1.72 -21.47 -3.41
C GLU A 93 1.10 -22.50 -2.47
N ASP A 94 1.07 -22.21 -1.16
CA ASP A 94 0.51 -23.11 -0.15
C ASP A 94 -0.98 -23.35 -0.37
N GLN A 95 -1.70 -22.39 -0.90
CA GLN A 95 -3.13 -22.49 -1.17
C GLN A 95 -3.46 -23.00 -2.57
N GLY A 96 -2.43 -23.18 -3.40
CA GLY A 96 -2.63 -23.61 -4.78
C GLY A 96 -3.33 -22.58 -5.65
N ILE A 97 -3.27 -21.32 -5.28
CA ILE A 97 -3.90 -20.23 -6.04
C ILE A 97 -2.96 -19.80 -7.16
N PRO A 98 -3.42 -19.83 -8.42
CA PRO A 98 -2.57 -19.39 -9.54
C PRO A 98 -2.32 -17.89 -9.49
N ASP A 99 -1.19 -17.48 -10.00
CA ASP A 99 -0.83 -16.05 -10.09
C ASP A 99 -1.77 -15.28 -11.02
#